data_671a5c41d2bdf7014cf2aa419e72146a
#
_entry.id   671a5c41d2bdf7014cf2aa419e72146a
#
_cell.length_a   1.000
_cell.length_b   1.000
_cell.length_c   1.000
_cell.angle_alpha   90.00
_cell.angle_beta   90.00
_cell.angle_gamma   90.00
#
_symmetry.space_group_name_H-M   'P 1'
#
loop_
_entity.id
_entity.type
_entity.pdbx_description
1 polymer ?
#
loop_
_entity_poly.entity_id
_entity_poly.type
_entity_poly.pdbx_seq_one_letter_code
_entity_poly.pdbx_strand_id
1 'polypeptide(L)' 'MTVDARGHRCPVPSLRLRKALEGRAPGVQLTLLATDAMARIDVPFLMRELGGRVVQIDETDGVLSITVETGDALTD' A
#
# COMPACT_ATOMS: atom_id res chain seq x y z
N MET A 1 7.98 6.23 -5.56
CA MET A 1 8.11 6.48 -4.10
C MET A 1 7.91 5.19 -3.34
N THR A 2 8.66 5.00 -2.30
CA THR A 2 8.62 3.79 -1.48
C THR A 2 8.27 4.13 -0.04
N VAL A 3 7.32 3.39 0.53
CA VAL A 3 6.95 3.51 1.94
C VAL A 3 7.52 2.29 2.66
N ASP A 4 8.42 2.51 3.60
CA ASP A 4 9.05 1.42 4.34
C ASP A 4 8.33 1.17 5.65
N ALA A 5 7.67 0.01 5.74
CA ALA A 5 7.00 -0.43 6.95
C ALA A 5 7.53 -1.77 7.43
N ARG A 6 8.76 -2.12 7.04
CA ARG A 6 9.40 -3.36 7.50
C ARG A 6 9.55 -3.34 9.02
N GLY A 7 9.34 -4.49 9.64
CA GLY A 7 9.42 -4.63 11.09
C GLY A 7 8.16 -4.21 11.84
N HIS A 8 7.17 -3.65 11.17
CA HIS A 8 5.90 -3.26 11.79
C HIS A 8 4.83 -4.32 11.55
N ARG A 9 3.96 -4.49 12.53
CA ARG A 9 2.82 -5.40 12.42
C ARG A 9 1.59 -4.66 11.93
N CYS A 10 0.70 -5.40 11.28
CA CYS A 10 -0.60 -4.89 10.89
C CYS A 10 -1.34 -4.35 12.15
N PRO A 11 -2.01 -3.18 12.09
CA PRO A 11 -2.35 -2.44 10.87
C PRO A 11 -1.36 -1.31 10.50
N VAL A 12 -0.19 -1.22 11.13
CA VAL A 12 0.73 -0.11 10.90
C VAL A 12 1.15 0.04 9.44
N PRO A 13 1.49 -1.04 8.69
CA PRO A 13 1.84 -0.87 7.28
C PRO A 13 0.73 -0.21 6.47
N SER A 14 -0.51 -0.63 6.68
CA SER A 14 -1.65 -0.07 5.96
C SER A 14 -1.89 1.40 6.32
N LEU A 15 -1.71 1.75 7.59
CA LEU A 15 -1.88 3.13 8.04
C LEU A 15 -0.80 4.04 7.46
N ARG A 16 0.43 3.57 7.38
CA ARG A 16 1.52 4.32 6.76
C ARG A 16 1.27 4.52 5.27
N LEU A 17 0.79 3.48 4.59
CA LEU A 17 0.46 3.57 3.19
C LEU A 17 -0.68 4.56 2.95
N ARG A 18 -1.73 4.49 3.77
CA ARG A 18 -2.86 5.40 3.66
C ARG A 18 -2.41 6.85 3.78
N LYS A 19 -1.55 7.15 4.75
CA LYS A 19 -1.04 8.49 4.95
C LYS A 19 -0.23 8.96 3.74
N ALA A 20 0.61 8.09 3.19
CA ALA A 20 1.43 8.43 2.03
C ALA A 20 0.58 8.69 0.78
N LEU A 21 -0.61 8.09 0.70
CA LEU A 21 -1.51 8.25 -0.44
C LEU A 21 -2.37 9.50 -0.36
N GLU A 22 -2.48 10.11 0.83
CA GLU A 22 -3.32 11.29 1.01
C GLU A 22 -2.88 12.43 0.10
N GLY A 23 -3.85 13.03 -0.59
CA GLY A 23 -3.60 14.18 -1.45
C GLY A 23 -2.90 13.88 -2.76
N ARG A 24 -2.66 12.62 -3.09
CA ARG A 24 -2.03 12.25 -4.35
C ARG A 24 -3.03 12.30 -5.51
N ALA A 25 -2.54 12.70 -6.68
CA ALA A 25 -3.35 12.67 -7.90
C ALA A 25 -3.63 11.22 -8.32
N PRO A 26 -4.69 10.96 -9.12
CA PRO A 26 -4.93 9.64 -9.66
C PRO A 26 -3.78 9.16 -10.55
N GLY A 27 -3.54 7.85 -10.55
CA GLY A 27 -2.51 7.26 -11.41
C GLY A 27 -1.11 7.28 -10.84
N VAL A 28 -0.93 7.74 -9.60
CA VAL A 28 0.38 7.73 -8.93
C VAL A 28 0.63 6.36 -8.34
N GLN A 29 1.82 5.81 -8.56
CA GLN A 29 2.21 4.52 -8.01
C GLN A 29 3.12 4.69 -6.80
N LEU A 30 2.86 3.90 -5.77
CA LEU A 30 3.68 3.80 -4.57
C LEU A 30 3.98 2.34 -4.29
N THR A 31 5.16 2.07 -3.74
CA THR A 31 5.53 0.73 -3.32
C THR A 31 5.64 0.68 -1.81
N LEU A 32 4.93 -0.25 -1.18
CA LEU A 32 5.02 -0.50 0.26
C LEU A 32 5.92 -1.71 0.50
N LEU A 33 6.88 -1.56 1.41
CA LEU A 33 7.68 -2.67 1.90
C LEU A 33 7.16 -3.07 3.27
N ALA A 34 6.82 -4.34 3.44
CA ALA A 34 6.27 -4.85 4.69
C ALA A 34 6.80 -6.25 4.97
N THR A 35 6.89 -6.59 6.26
CA THR A 35 7.32 -7.94 6.68
C THR A 35 6.19 -8.72 7.33
N ASP A 36 5.04 -8.11 7.60
CA ASP A 36 3.87 -8.79 8.14
C ASP A 36 3.03 -9.35 6.98
N ALA A 37 2.79 -10.66 7.00
CA ALA A 37 2.01 -11.32 5.95
C ALA A 37 0.59 -10.78 5.81
N MET A 38 0.03 -10.20 6.87
CA MET A 38 -1.32 -9.60 6.80
C MET A 38 -1.41 -8.44 5.82
N ALA A 39 -0.29 -7.85 5.44
CA ALA A 39 -0.30 -6.78 4.44
C ALA A 39 -0.85 -7.27 3.10
N ARG A 40 -0.69 -8.56 2.78
CA ARG A 40 -1.28 -9.14 1.56
C ARG A 40 -2.79 -9.02 1.52
N ILE A 41 -3.43 -8.99 2.69
CA ILE A 41 -4.87 -8.91 2.83
C ILE A 41 -5.31 -7.47 3.04
N ASP A 42 -4.63 -6.77 3.95
CA ASP A 42 -5.03 -5.43 4.36
C ASP A 42 -4.83 -4.39 3.26
N VAL A 43 -3.73 -4.48 2.51
CA VAL A 43 -3.43 -3.47 1.48
C VAL A 43 -4.44 -3.51 0.33
N PRO A 44 -4.78 -4.69 -0.25
CA PRO A 44 -5.82 -4.72 -1.27
C PRO A 44 -7.17 -4.19 -0.77
N PHE A 45 -7.52 -4.49 0.48
CA PHE A 45 -8.75 -3.98 1.09
C PHE A 45 -8.73 -2.46 1.17
N LEU A 46 -7.61 -1.90 1.68
CA LEU A 46 -7.44 -0.45 1.77
C LEU A 46 -7.55 0.21 0.39
N MET A 47 -6.87 -0.35 -0.61
CA MET A 47 -6.89 0.23 -1.94
C MET A 47 -8.29 0.21 -2.54
N ARG A 48 -9.08 -0.83 -2.26
CA ARG A 48 -10.46 -0.88 -2.72
C ARG A 48 -11.28 0.25 -2.10
N GLU A 49 -11.10 0.51 -0.80
CA GLU A 49 -11.80 1.61 -0.12
C GLU A 49 -11.43 2.96 -0.69
N LEU A 50 -10.16 3.13 -1.08
CA LEU A 50 -9.67 4.40 -1.60
C LEU A 50 -9.88 4.58 -3.11
N GLY A 51 -10.48 3.59 -3.77
CA GLY A 51 -10.75 3.67 -5.19
C GLY A 51 -9.54 3.42 -6.07
N GLY A 52 -8.43 2.97 -5.47
CA GLY A 52 -7.23 2.59 -6.20
C GLY A 52 -7.15 1.08 -6.40
N ARG A 53 -5.94 0.60 -6.67
CA ARG A 53 -5.73 -0.84 -6.91
C ARG A 53 -4.31 -1.26 -6.55
N VAL A 54 -4.15 -2.56 -6.32
CA VAL A 54 -2.84 -3.18 -6.20
C VAL A 54 -2.39 -3.59 -7.59
N VAL A 55 -1.20 -3.13 -7.99
CA VAL A 55 -0.65 -3.41 -9.30
C VAL A 55 0.17 -4.70 -9.27
N GLN A 56 0.96 -4.89 -8.22
CA GLN A 56 1.89 -6.01 -8.14
C GLN A 56 2.23 -6.31 -6.68
N ILE A 57 2.39 -7.59 -6.36
CA ILE A 57 2.88 -8.04 -5.05
C ILE A 57 4.02 -9.02 -5.32
N ASP A 58 5.20 -8.71 -4.76
CA ASP A 58 6.36 -9.60 -4.78
C ASP A 58 6.79 -9.90 -3.36
N GLU A 59 7.39 -11.07 -3.16
CA GLU A 59 7.96 -11.43 -1.87
C GLU A 59 9.37 -11.95 -2.09
N THR A 60 10.33 -11.40 -1.33
CA THR A 60 11.73 -11.82 -1.37
C THR A 60 12.27 -11.81 0.05
N ASP A 61 12.77 -12.96 0.50
CA ASP A 61 13.37 -13.10 1.84
C ASP A 61 12.47 -12.58 2.97
N GLY A 62 11.18 -12.88 2.89
CA GLY A 62 10.22 -12.48 3.90
C GLY A 62 9.77 -11.03 3.81
N VAL A 63 10.21 -10.28 2.82
CA VAL A 63 9.80 -8.90 2.60
C VAL A 63 8.79 -8.85 1.47
N LEU A 64 7.62 -8.29 1.75
CA LEU A 64 6.59 -8.03 0.75
C LEU A 64 6.84 -6.68 0.11
N SER A 65 6.85 -6.64 -1.22
CA SER A 65 6.92 -5.41 -1.99
C SER A 65 5.59 -5.27 -2.72
N ILE A 66 4.74 -4.36 -2.25
CA ILE A 66 3.38 -4.20 -2.76
C ILE A 66 3.29 -2.85 -3.47
N THR A 67 3.11 -2.89 -4.78
CA THR A 67 2.96 -1.69 -5.59
C THR A 67 1.48 -1.40 -5.79
N VAL A 68 1.09 -0.18 -5.45
CA VAL A 68 -0.31 0.26 -5.55
C VAL A 68 -0.40 1.49 -6.44
N GLU A 69 -1.58 1.71 -7.00
CA GLU A 69 -1.85 2.87 -7.85
C GLU A 69 -3.06 3.61 -7.32
N THR A 70 -2.95 4.92 -7.22
CA THR A 70 -4.04 5.76 -6.73
C THR A 70 -5.18 5.83 -7.74
N GLY A 71 -6.41 5.92 -7.22
CA GLY A 71 -7.61 6.06 -8.03
C GLY A 71 -8.32 7.39 -7.77
N ASP A 72 -9.44 7.58 -8.46
CA ASP A 72 -10.18 8.84 -8.43
C ASP A 72 -10.72 9.19 -7.04
N ALA A 73 -11.01 8.20 -6.21
CA ALA A 73 -11.59 8.44 -4.89
C ALA A 73 -10.66 9.24 -3.97
N LEU A 74 -9.35 9.27 -4.26
CA LEU A 74 -8.38 10.00 -3.45
C LEU A 74 -8.34 11.49 -3.76
N THR A 75 -9.01 11.94 -4.80
CA THR A 75 -8.99 13.34 -5.24
C THR A 75 -10.21 14.14 -4.81
N ASP A 76 -11.18 13.48 -4.23
CA ASP A 76 -12.44 14.11 -3.82
C ASP A 76 -12.38 14.71 -2.43
#